data_aaa6c3124fc5726979398bac49cb9767
#
_entry.id   aaa6c3124fc5726979398bac49cb9767
#
_cell.length_a   1.000
_cell.length_b   1.000
_cell.length_c   1.000
_cell.angle_alpha   90.00
_cell.angle_beta   90.00
_cell.angle_gamma   90.00
#
_symmetry.space_group_name_H-M   'P 1'
#
loop_
_entity.id
_entity.type
_entity.pdbx_description
1 polymer ?
#
loop_
_entity_poly.entity_id
_entity_poly.type
_entity_poly.pdbx_seq_one_letter_code
_entity_poly.pdbx_strand_id
1 'polypeptide(L)'
;MEFSQVIANRHSVRDFTDQPVSREDLVDIVRTAQQAPSWVNSQPWRVYAATGATLAGIKKRHAADVAAGRKGNADLPVKPRAEWSATTQENMAALGEQIGAQLGEGVQEFQASQKDGCSTPRQPCT
;
A
#
# COMPACT_ATOMS: atom_id res chain seq x y z
N MET A 1 -23.07 -0.80 11.38
CA MET A 1 -22.73 -0.42 9.99
C MET A 1 -23.13 -1.59 9.11
N GLU A 2 -23.92 -1.34 8.06
CA GLU A 2 -24.36 -2.39 7.15
C GLU A 2 -23.22 -2.86 6.26
N PHE A 3 -23.18 -4.16 5.92
CA PHE A 3 -22.11 -4.74 5.10
C PHE A 3 -21.94 -4.03 3.75
N SER A 4 -23.05 -3.66 3.09
CA SER A 4 -23.04 -2.89 1.85
C SER A 4 -22.33 -1.55 1.98
N GLN A 5 -22.47 -0.86 3.12
CA GLN A 5 -21.80 0.39 3.40
C GLN A 5 -20.28 0.20 3.60
N VAL A 6 -19.88 -0.91 4.26
CA VAL A 6 -18.44 -1.24 4.41
C VAL A 6 -17.79 -1.42 3.05
N ILE A 7 -18.44 -2.17 2.15
CA ILE A 7 -17.91 -2.41 0.80
C ILE A 7 -17.86 -1.11 -0.01
N ALA A 8 -18.92 -0.31 0.03
CA ALA A 8 -19.00 0.96 -0.70
C ALA A 8 -17.95 1.98 -0.25
N ASN A 9 -17.64 2.01 1.05
CA ASN A 9 -16.68 2.95 1.62
C ASN A 9 -15.23 2.45 1.59
N ARG A 10 -15.00 1.17 1.24
CA ARG A 10 -13.65 0.63 1.18
C ARG A 10 -12.88 1.23 0.01
N HIS A 11 -11.78 1.86 0.29
CA HIS A 11 -10.83 2.36 -0.71
C HIS A 11 -9.39 1.99 -0.31
N SER A 12 -8.47 2.10 -1.24
CA SER A 12 -7.04 1.87 -0.97
C SER A 12 -6.43 3.15 -0.41
N VAL A 13 -5.98 3.10 0.84
CA VAL A 13 -5.21 4.18 1.47
C VAL A 13 -3.73 3.96 1.18
N ARG A 14 -3.05 4.97 0.67
CA ARG A 14 -1.63 4.89 0.28
C ARG A 14 -0.78 5.99 0.91
N ASP A 15 -1.40 6.93 1.60
CA ASP A 15 -0.73 7.99 2.33
C ASP A 15 -1.20 7.96 3.78
N PHE A 16 -0.27 8.05 4.71
CA PHE A 16 -0.54 7.88 6.14
C PHE A 16 0.03 9.07 6.90
N THR A 17 -0.67 9.44 7.95
CA THR A 17 -0.20 10.47 8.89
C THR A 17 0.93 9.93 9.77
N ASP A 18 1.68 10.84 10.41
CA ASP A 18 2.68 10.46 11.40
C ASP A 18 2.08 10.15 12.78
N GLN A 19 0.76 10.06 12.89
CA GLN A 19 0.10 9.73 14.14
C GLN A 19 0.54 8.35 14.61
N PRO A 20 1.06 8.23 15.85
CA PRO A 20 1.48 6.94 16.37
C PRO A 20 0.27 6.02 16.56
N VAL A 21 0.44 4.76 16.17
CA VAL A 21 -0.55 3.72 16.42
C VAL A 21 -0.25 3.08 17.77
N SER A 22 -1.28 2.96 18.62
CA SER A 22 -1.11 2.35 19.94
C SER A 22 -0.82 0.85 19.84
N ARG A 23 -0.24 0.28 20.91
CA ARG A 23 -0.02 -1.16 20.97
C ARG A 23 -1.34 -1.93 20.99
N GLU A 24 -2.35 -1.36 21.65
CA GLU A 24 -3.70 -1.93 21.71
C GLU A 24 -4.32 -2.02 20.34
N ASP A 25 -4.26 -0.95 19.54
CA ASP A 25 -4.77 -0.93 18.16
C ASP A 25 -4.07 -1.98 17.29
N LEU A 26 -2.73 -2.10 17.40
CA LEU A 26 -1.98 -3.11 16.66
C LEU A 26 -2.42 -4.54 17.03
N VAL A 27 -2.64 -4.81 18.31
CA VAL A 27 -3.14 -6.11 18.78
C VAL A 27 -4.54 -6.39 18.24
N ASP A 28 -5.43 -5.40 18.25
CA ASP A 28 -6.80 -5.56 17.77
C ASP A 28 -6.87 -5.77 16.25
N ILE A 29 -6.01 -5.09 15.49
CA ILE A 29 -5.86 -5.34 14.05
C ILE A 29 -5.44 -6.79 13.81
N VAL A 30 -4.45 -7.29 14.53
CA VAL A 30 -3.98 -8.69 14.38
C VAL A 30 -5.06 -9.68 14.78
N ARG A 31 -5.76 -9.46 15.89
CA ARG A 31 -6.90 -10.29 16.33
C ARG A 31 -8.00 -10.35 15.28
N THR A 32 -8.33 -9.21 14.68
CA THR A 32 -9.33 -9.14 13.60
C THR A 32 -8.85 -9.91 12.37
N ALA A 33 -7.59 -9.74 11.97
CA ALA A 33 -7.02 -10.44 10.84
C ALA A 33 -6.96 -11.97 11.04
N GLN A 34 -6.80 -12.44 12.27
CA GLN A 34 -6.79 -13.87 12.62
C GLN A 34 -8.16 -14.56 12.44
N GLN A 35 -9.26 -13.79 12.24
CA GLN A 35 -10.55 -14.37 11.86
C GLN A 35 -10.58 -14.87 10.41
N ALA A 36 -9.56 -14.55 9.61
CA ALA A 36 -9.46 -15.06 8.25
C ALA A 36 -9.33 -16.60 8.25
N PRO A 37 -10.06 -17.31 7.38
CA PRO A 37 -9.96 -18.75 7.28
C PRO A 37 -8.59 -19.17 6.73
N SER A 38 -8.13 -20.33 7.12
CA SER A 38 -6.94 -20.96 6.56
C SER A 38 -7.20 -22.43 6.24
N TRP A 39 -6.38 -23.02 5.39
CA TRP A 39 -6.53 -24.42 5.02
C TRP A 39 -6.44 -25.33 6.27
N VAL A 40 -7.45 -26.15 6.48
CA VAL A 40 -7.59 -27.04 7.65
C VAL A 40 -7.44 -26.29 8.99
N ASN A 41 -7.75 -24.99 9.01
CA ASN A 41 -7.55 -24.12 10.16
C ASN A 41 -6.11 -24.14 10.73
N SER A 42 -5.13 -24.31 9.86
CA SER A 42 -3.71 -24.40 10.24
C SER A 42 -3.13 -23.09 10.81
N GLN A 43 -3.76 -21.94 10.53
CA GLN A 43 -3.41 -20.62 11.04
C GLN A 43 -1.90 -20.33 10.99
N PRO A 44 -1.25 -20.40 9.81
CA PRO A 44 0.21 -20.35 9.68
C PRO A 44 0.79 -18.93 9.78
N TRP A 45 0.02 -17.98 10.29
CA TRP A 45 0.35 -16.57 10.30
C TRP A 45 1.49 -16.26 11.26
N ARG A 46 2.45 -15.49 10.80
CA ARG A 46 3.44 -14.81 11.63
C ARG A 46 3.38 -13.32 11.30
N VAL A 47 3.08 -12.49 12.31
CA VAL A 47 2.92 -11.05 12.14
C VAL A 47 4.10 -10.34 12.78
N TYR A 48 4.71 -9.45 12.03
CA TYR A 48 5.79 -8.59 12.48
C TYR A 48 5.34 -7.14 12.37
N ALA A 49 5.33 -6.40 13.46
CA ALA A 49 5.02 -4.97 13.47
C ALA A 49 6.30 -4.16 13.73
N ALA A 50 6.71 -3.37 12.77
CA ALA A 50 7.85 -2.46 12.90
C ALA A 50 7.35 -1.06 13.23
N THR A 51 7.82 -0.48 14.34
CA THR A 51 7.48 0.86 14.80
C THR A 51 8.74 1.63 15.21
N GLY A 52 8.62 2.94 15.46
CA GLY A 52 9.70 3.77 15.99
C GLY A 52 11.00 3.70 15.17
N ALA A 53 12.12 3.51 15.83
CA ALA A 53 13.44 3.49 15.19
C ALA A 53 13.60 2.36 14.16
N THR A 54 12.95 1.21 14.38
CA THR A 54 12.98 0.08 13.44
C THR A 54 12.30 0.46 12.14
N LEU A 55 11.10 1.06 12.20
CA LEU A 55 10.40 1.54 11.02
C LEU A 55 11.20 2.62 10.29
N ALA A 56 11.79 3.58 11.01
CA ALA A 56 12.64 4.61 10.43
C ALA A 56 13.87 4.01 9.71
N GLY A 57 14.48 2.99 10.28
CA GLY A 57 15.59 2.26 9.66
C GLY A 57 15.18 1.54 8.36
N ILE A 58 14.00 0.91 8.35
CA ILE A 58 13.44 0.25 7.15
C ILE A 58 13.17 1.29 6.06
N LYS A 59 12.50 2.40 6.38
CA LYS A 59 12.22 3.49 5.44
C LYS A 59 13.51 4.05 4.83
N LYS A 60 14.52 4.34 5.66
CA LYS A 60 15.82 4.84 5.20
C LYS A 60 16.51 3.88 4.23
N ARG A 61 16.52 2.59 4.55
CA ARG A 61 17.12 1.57 3.69
C ARG A 61 16.39 1.43 2.38
N HIS A 62 15.06 1.39 2.41
CA HIS A 62 14.23 1.33 1.21
C HIS A 62 14.49 2.51 0.28
N ALA A 63 14.50 3.74 0.81
CA ALA A 63 14.82 4.94 0.03
C ALA A 63 16.22 4.87 -0.63
N ALA A 64 17.22 4.37 0.10
CA ALA A 64 18.57 4.19 -0.45
C ALA A 64 18.61 3.14 -1.57
N ASP A 65 17.86 2.04 -1.42
CA ASP A 65 17.78 0.99 -2.44
C ASP A 65 17.06 1.48 -3.71
N VAL A 66 15.99 2.27 -3.55
CA VAL A 66 15.30 2.93 -4.68
C VAL A 66 16.23 3.91 -5.39
N ALA A 67 16.93 4.78 -4.65
CA ALA A 67 17.87 5.73 -5.21
C ALA A 67 19.03 5.06 -5.96
N ALA A 68 19.45 3.88 -5.50
CA ALA A 68 20.47 3.05 -6.16
C ALA A 68 19.91 2.25 -7.36
N GLY A 69 18.63 2.39 -7.70
CA GLY A 69 17.98 1.66 -8.80
C GLY A 69 17.87 0.15 -8.57
N ARG A 70 17.96 -0.31 -7.32
CA ARG A 70 17.81 -1.73 -6.99
C ARG A 70 16.39 -2.18 -7.26
N LYS A 71 16.24 -3.24 -8.04
CA LYS A 71 14.96 -3.85 -8.32
C LYS A 71 14.61 -4.88 -7.23
N GLY A 72 13.33 -5.03 -6.93
CA GLY A 72 12.84 -6.11 -6.09
C GLY A 72 13.14 -7.48 -6.73
N ASN A 73 13.26 -8.49 -5.87
CA ASN A 73 13.41 -9.88 -6.28
C ASN A 73 12.08 -10.60 -6.00
N ALA A 74 11.23 -10.67 -7.01
CA ALA A 74 9.93 -11.34 -6.90
C ALA A 74 10.10 -12.84 -7.22
N ASP A 75 9.56 -13.71 -6.37
CA ASP A 75 9.56 -15.16 -6.59
C ASP A 75 8.68 -15.57 -7.76
N LEU A 76 7.63 -14.78 -8.03
CA LEU A 76 6.74 -14.97 -9.17
C LEU A 76 6.85 -13.79 -10.14
N PRO A 77 6.95 -14.05 -11.45
CA PRO A 77 6.99 -12.98 -12.43
C PRO A 77 5.67 -12.21 -12.45
N VAL A 78 5.77 -10.88 -12.49
CA VAL A 78 4.60 -10.02 -12.71
C VAL A 78 4.25 -10.08 -14.19
N LYS A 79 2.99 -10.37 -14.51
CA LYS A 79 2.51 -10.40 -15.88
C LYS A 79 2.66 -9.01 -16.52
N PRO A 80 3.37 -8.88 -17.66
CA PRO A 80 3.51 -7.61 -18.36
C PRO A 80 2.16 -7.00 -18.75
N ARG A 81 2.08 -5.66 -18.72
CA ARG A 81 0.81 -4.96 -19.01
C ARG A 81 0.23 -5.33 -20.39
N ALA A 82 1.08 -5.52 -21.38
CA ALA A 82 0.68 -5.88 -22.73
C ALA A 82 0.04 -7.27 -22.87
N GLU A 83 0.25 -8.14 -21.88
CA GLU A 83 -0.32 -9.50 -21.88
C GLU A 83 -1.69 -9.61 -21.21
N TRP A 84 -2.20 -8.51 -20.65
CA TRP A 84 -3.54 -8.46 -20.07
C TRP A 84 -4.60 -8.34 -21.18
N SER A 85 -5.84 -8.73 -20.88
CA SER A 85 -6.96 -8.56 -21.81
C SER A 85 -7.17 -7.07 -22.16
N ALA A 86 -7.78 -6.79 -23.31
CA ALA A 86 -8.10 -5.43 -23.74
C ALA A 86 -8.89 -4.66 -22.67
N THR A 87 -9.94 -5.27 -22.12
CA THR A 87 -10.76 -4.67 -21.05
C THR A 87 -9.92 -4.33 -19.82
N THR A 88 -8.98 -5.21 -19.43
CA THR A 88 -8.11 -4.94 -18.27
C THR A 88 -7.16 -3.76 -18.55
N GLN A 89 -6.62 -3.69 -19.76
CA GLN A 89 -5.75 -2.57 -20.17
C GLN A 89 -6.54 -1.24 -20.21
N GLU A 90 -7.78 -1.25 -20.69
CA GLU A 90 -8.69 -0.10 -20.65
C GLU A 90 -8.98 0.36 -19.23
N ASN A 91 -9.29 -0.57 -18.31
CA ASN A 91 -9.50 -0.25 -16.90
C ASN A 91 -8.25 0.36 -16.24
N MET A 92 -7.06 -0.15 -16.56
CA MET A 92 -5.80 0.42 -16.07
C MET A 92 -5.54 1.82 -16.63
N ALA A 93 -5.91 2.08 -17.90
CA ALA A 93 -5.78 3.40 -18.51
C ALA A 93 -6.76 4.39 -17.88
N ALA A 94 -8.03 4.02 -17.74
CA ALA A 94 -9.06 4.85 -17.11
C ALA A 94 -8.69 5.22 -15.66
N LEU A 95 -8.14 4.29 -14.87
CA LEU A 95 -7.62 4.59 -13.54
C LEU A 95 -6.47 5.60 -13.60
N GLY A 96 -5.56 5.47 -14.55
CA GLY A 96 -4.45 6.41 -14.73
C GLY A 96 -4.94 7.83 -15.07
N GLU A 97 -5.94 7.95 -15.92
CA GLU A 97 -6.59 9.22 -16.27
C GLU A 97 -7.29 9.86 -15.06
N GLN A 98 -8.04 9.06 -14.29
CA GLN A 98 -8.70 9.53 -13.07
C GLN A 98 -7.70 10.05 -12.04
N ILE A 99 -6.62 9.33 -11.81
CA ILE A 99 -5.53 9.76 -10.90
C ILE A 99 -4.90 11.05 -11.44
N GLY A 100 -4.63 11.14 -12.74
CA GLY A 100 -4.09 12.33 -13.37
C GLY A 100 -5.01 13.55 -13.23
N ALA A 101 -6.32 13.36 -13.43
CA ALA A 101 -7.31 14.42 -13.28
C ALA A 101 -7.43 14.94 -11.84
N GLN A 102 -7.32 14.04 -10.85
CA GLN A 102 -7.41 14.42 -9.44
C GLN A 102 -6.14 15.10 -8.91
N LEU A 103 -4.97 14.69 -9.38
CA LEU A 103 -3.68 15.18 -8.89
C LEU A 103 -3.18 16.41 -9.66
N GLY A 104 -3.63 16.65 -10.89
CA GLY A 104 -3.18 17.75 -11.73
C GLY A 104 -1.65 17.81 -11.81
N GLU A 105 -1.06 18.95 -11.40
CA GLU A 105 0.40 19.12 -11.36
C GLU A 105 1.11 18.20 -10.34
N GLY A 106 0.39 17.67 -9.35
CA GLY A 106 0.89 16.75 -8.34
C GLY A 106 1.16 15.32 -8.85
N VAL A 107 0.89 15.01 -10.12
CA VAL A 107 1.13 13.66 -10.70
C VAL A 107 2.58 13.23 -10.55
N GLN A 108 3.54 14.13 -10.77
CA GLN A 108 4.97 13.82 -10.67
C GLN A 108 5.36 13.51 -9.23
N GLU A 109 4.86 14.28 -8.27
CA GLU A 109 5.09 14.03 -6.84
C GLU A 109 4.45 12.71 -6.39
N PHE A 110 3.23 12.42 -6.86
CA PHE A 110 2.58 11.16 -6.60
C PHE A 110 3.37 9.97 -7.16
N GLN A 111 3.86 10.07 -8.41
CA GLN A 111 4.69 9.03 -9.00
C GLN A 111 6.03 8.86 -8.27
N ALA A 112 6.65 9.94 -7.83
CA ALA A 112 7.84 9.90 -7.00
C ALA A 112 7.54 9.21 -5.66
N SER A 113 6.45 9.58 -4.97
CA SER A 113 6.06 8.95 -3.70
C SER A 113 5.75 7.46 -3.83
N GLN A 114 5.24 7.01 -4.98
CA GLN A 114 5.03 5.57 -5.25
C GLN A 114 6.37 4.81 -5.45
N LYS A 115 7.38 5.48 -6.00
CA LYS A 115 8.73 4.91 -6.14
C LYS A 115 9.48 4.90 -4.80
N ASP A 116 9.32 5.96 -4.02
CA ASP A 116 10.03 6.14 -2.75
C ASP A 116 9.40 5.35 -1.58
N GLY A 117 8.28 4.69 -1.82
CA GLY A 117 7.62 3.79 -0.88
C GLY A 117 7.54 4.33 0.55
N CYS A 118 6.71 5.29 0.87
CA CYS A 118 6.49 5.81 2.22
C CYS A 118 7.55 6.76 2.82
N SER A 119 8.31 7.52 2.05
CA SER A 119 9.42 8.30 2.60
C SER A 119 9.12 9.78 2.90
N THR A 120 7.99 10.34 2.50
CA THR A 120 7.68 11.75 2.81
C THR A 120 6.29 11.91 3.44
N PRO A 121 6.18 12.54 4.63
CA PRO A 121 4.90 13.00 5.13
C PRO A 121 4.40 14.14 4.22
N ARG A 122 3.25 13.93 3.59
CA ARG A 122 2.57 15.01 2.87
C ARG A 122 1.76 15.85 3.85
N GLN A 123 1.80 17.17 3.68
CA GLN A 123 0.87 18.04 4.38
C GLN A 123 -0.57 17.70 3.94
N PRO A 124 -1.53 17.64 4.87
CA PRO A 124 -2.91 17.41 4.52
C PRO A 124 -3.39 18.51 3.58
N CYS A 125 -4.01 18.12 2.47
CA CYS A 125 -4.78 19.06 1.66
C CYS A 125 -5.90 19.64 2.52
N THR A 126 -5.83 20.94 2.77
CA THR A 126 -6.88 21.75 3.41
C THR A 126 -8.09 21.86 2.49
#